data_04a020d12b390f3244bb1744c91eb5f9
#
_entry.id   04a020d12b390f3244bb1744c91eb5f9
#
_cell.length_a   1.000
_cell.length_b   1.000
_cell.length_c   1.000
_cell.angle_alpha   90.00
_cell.angle_beta   90.00
_cell.angle_gamma   90.00
#
_symmetry.space_group_name_H-M   'P 1'
#
loop_
_entity.id
_entity.type
_entity.pdbx_description
1 polymer ?
#
loop_
_entity_poly.entity_id
_entity_poly.type
_entity_poly.pdbx_seq_one_letter_code
_entity_poly.pdbx_strand_id
1 'polypeptide(L)'
;MIAVYHIRERSSLALDEGYVGISVDPAVRFCQHKTAAKIRNNHLSNAIKKYGDELCMDVIASDLDEDLARFLEKMLRPFENMGWNTCVGGGIPPNPKGKERPEAYRKNISVAKLGSKNPMFGKKIKFSDVHRARISAALKGRNSPLKGKSRKEVTCPKCGKTGGEGAMYLWHFERCRHESQ
;
A
#
# COMPACT_ATOMS: atom_id res chain seq x y z
N MET A 1 2.98 -4.66 -22.16
CA MET A 1 2.90 -6.08 -22.45
C MET A 1 3.34 -6.86 -21.21
N ILE A 2 2.81 -8.03 -21.00
CA ILE A 2 3.03 -8.84 -19.79
C ILE A 2 3.73 -10.13 -20.17
N ALA A 3 4.60 -10.63 -19.30
CA ALA A 3 5.23 -11.93 -19.45
C ALA A 3 4.81 -12.88 -18.33
N VAL A 4 4.71 -14.17 -18.68
CA VAL A 4 4.58 -15.28 -17.74
C VAL A 4 5.96 -15.85 -17.51
N TYR A 5 6.37 -16.02 -16.26
CA TYR A 5 7.71 -16.48 -15.89
C TYR A 5 7.65 -17.59 -14.84
N HIS A 6 8.69 -18.41 -14.80
CA HIS A 6 8.90 -19.49 -13.85
C HIS A 6 10.21 -19.29 -13.09
N ILE A 7 10.13 -19.24 -11.77
CA ILE A 7 11.28 -19.28 -10.89
C ILE A 7 11.40 -20.71 -10.37
N ARG A 8 12.57 -21.32 -10.58
CA ARG A 8 12.82 -22.72 -10.23
C ARG A 8 14.25 -22.92 -9.75
N GLU A 9 14.49 -24.06 -9.15
CA GLU A 9 15.84 -24.57 -8.99
C GLU A 9 16.43 -24.94 -10.36
N ARG A 10 17.70 -24.68 -10.56
CA ARG A 10 18.37 -24.88 -11.86
C ARG A 10 18.36 -26.35 -12.33
N SER A 11 18.38 -27.29 -11.38
CA SER A 11 18.32 -28.73 -11.64
C SER A 11 16.94 -29.25 -12.00
N SER A 12 15.84 -28.54 -11.66
CA SER A 12 14.47 -28.96 -11.92
C SER A 12 13.86 -28.15 -13.06
N LEU A 13 13.18 -28.83 -13.98
CA LEU A 13 12.40 -28.24 -15.08
C LEU A 13 10.88 -28.34 -14.83
N ALA A 14 10.48 -29.00 -13.77
CA ALA A 14 9.07 -29.24 -13.47
C ALA A 14 8.37 -27.95 -13.01
N LEU A 15 7.22 -27.66 -13.61
CA LEU A 15 6.43 -26.44 -13.29
C LEU A 15 5.82 -26.50 -11.88
N ASP A 16 5.59 -27.67 -11.37
CA ASP A 16 5.05 -27.94 -10.04
C ASP A 16 6.11 -27.88 -8.92
N GLU A 17 7.40 -27.75 -9.27
CA GLU A 17 8.51 -27.58 -8.33
C GLU A 17 9.04 -26.14 -8.25
N GLY A 18 8.31 -25.17 -8.79
CA GLY A 18 8.73 -23.78 -8.86
C GLY A 18 7.64 -22.78 -8.51
N TYR A 19 7.88 -21.54 -8.86
CA TYR A 19 6.94 -20.44 -8.76
C TYR A 19 6.61 -19.90 -10.13
N VAL A 20 5.36 -19.94 -10.54
CA VAL A 20 4.87 -19.32 -11.78
C VAL A 20 4.18 -18.00 -11.42
N GLY A 21 4.46 -16.96 -12.20
CA GLY A 21 3.86 -15.64 -12.00
C GLY A 21 3.85 -14.81 -13.29
N ILE A 22 3.16 -13.68 -13.22
CA ILE A 22 3.06 -12.70 -14.32
C ILE A 22 3.69 -11.37 -13.92
N SER A 23 4.36 -10.71 -14.86
CA SER A 23 4.94 -9.38 -14.65
C SER A 23 5.16 -8.66 -15.98
N VAL A 24 5.13 -7.33 -15.95
CA VAL A 24 5.58 -6.49 -17.07
C VAL A 24 7.11 -6.58 -17.21
N ASP A 25 7.82 -6.70 -16.09
CA ASP A 25 9.27 -6.89 -16.06
C ASP A 25 9.61 -8.05 -15.10
N PRO A 26 9.82 -9.27 -15.62
CA PRO A 26 10.16 -10.43 -14.82
C PRO A 26 11.49 -10.31 -14.07
N ALA A 27 12.50 -9.65 -14.65
CA ALA A 27 13.80 -9.51 -14.01
C ALA A 27 13.74 -8.62 -12.78
N VAL A 28 13.10 -7.46 -12.91
CA VAL A 28 12.82 -6.56 -11.76
C VAL A 28 11.96 -7.29 -10.73
N ARG A 29 10.96 -8.05 -11.17
CA ARG A 29 10.09 -8.81 -10.28
C ARG A 29 10.85 -9.88 -9.49
N PHE A 30 11.78 -10.57 -10.11
CA PHE A 30 12.63 -11.55 -9.44
C PHE A 30 13.53 -10.90 -8.37
N CYS A 31 14.12 -9.75 -8.68
CA CYS A 31 14.88 -8.97 -7.69
C CYS A 31 14.00 -8.53 -6.51
N GLN A 32 12.75 -8.14 -6.76
CA GLN A 32 11.78 -7.81 -5.69
C GLN A 32 11.47 -9.03 -4.81
N HIS A 33 11.32 -10.23 -5.41
CA HIS A 33 11.13 -11.47 -4.65
C HIS A 33 12.34 -11.77 -3.76
N LYS A 34 13.56 -11.66 -4.27
CA LYS A 34 14.80 -11.85 -3.50
C LYS A 34 14.89 -10.86 -2.33
N THR A 35 14.56 -9.61 -2.56
CA THR A 35 14.53 -8.58 -1.50
C THR A 35 13.46 -8.87 -0.45
N ALA A 36 12.24 -9.22 -0.90
CA ALA A 36 11.14 -9.54 -0.01
C ALA A 36 11.37 -10.81 0.82
N ALA A 37 12.14 -11.76 0.32
CA ALA A 37 12.47 -12.99 1.02
C ALA A 37 13.24 -12.76 2.33
N LYS A 38 13.98 -11.63 2.45
CA LYS A 38 14.69 -11.27 3.69
C LYS A 38 13.76 -11.09 4.89
N ILE A 39 12.51 -10.67 4.64
CA ILE A 39 11.54 -10.31 5.68
C ILE A 39 10.24 -11.14 5.65
N ARG A 40 10.01 -11.92 4.59
CA ARG A 40 8.81 -12.75 4.43
C ARG A 40 9.12 -14.22 4.67
N ASN A 41 8.08 -14.98 5.08
CA ASN A 41 8.14 -16.42 5.32
C ASN A 41 6.99 -17.13 4.57
N ASN A 42 6.92 -16.95 3.24
CA ASN A 42 6.04 -17.73 2.37
C ASN A 42 6.87 -18.80 1.61
N HIS A 43 6.20 -19.68 0.88
CA HIS A 43 6.85 -20.79 0.16
C HIS A 43 7.98 -20.29 -0.75
N LEU A 44 7.71 -19.29 -1.61
CA LEU A 44 8.71 -18.70 -2.48
C LEU A 44 9.88 -18.08 -1.68
N SER A 45 9.60 -17.35 -0.61
CA SER A 45 10.64 -16.74 0.21
C SER A 45 11.53 -17.77 0.88
N ASN A 46 10.94 -18.89 1.32
CA ASN A 46 11.69 -20.00 1.90
C ASN A 46 12.54 -20.72 0.84
N ALA A 47 12.01 -20.91 -0.37
CA ALA A 47 12.78 -21.45 -1.48
C ALA A 47 13.96 -20.53 -1.86
N ILE A 48 13.75 -19.21 -1.92
CA ILE A 48 14.84 -18.24 -2.18
C ILE A 48 15.93 -18.31 -1.10
N LYS A 49 15.56 -18.45 0.17
CA LYS A 49 16.52 -18.62 1.27
C LYS A 49 17.28 -19.93 1.20
N LYS A 50 16.61 -21.01 0.77
CA LYS A 50 17.18 -22.35 0.72
C LYS A 50 18.15 -22.52 -0.46
N TYR A 51 17.72 -22.10 -1.64
CA TYR A 51 18.44 -22.38 -2.89
C TYR A 51 19.36 -21.24 -3.36
N GLY A 52 19.15 -20.00 -2.90
CA GLY A 52 20.04 -18.88 -3.17
C GLY A 52 20.36 -18.68 -4.66
N ASP A 53 21.63 -18.85 -5.01
CA ASP A 53 22.13 -18.65 -6.37
C ASP A 53 21.87 -19.86 -7.33
N GLU A 54 21.37 -20.97 -6.80
CA GLU A 54 20.92 -22.12 -7.60
C GLU A 54 19.56 -21.87 -8.27
N LEU A 55 18.89 -20.77 -7.91
CA LEU A 55 17.65 -20.37 -8.54
C LEU A 55 17.90 -19.70 -9.90
N CYS A 56 17.09 -20.07 -10.86
CA CYS A 56 16.97 -19.38 -12.14
C CYS A 56 15.53 -18.93 -12.39
N MET A 57 15.39 -18.02 -13.32
CA MET A 57 14.09 -17.54 -13.78
C MET A 57 14.04 -17.66 -15.31
N ASP A 58 13.04 -18.36 -15.79
CA ASP A 58 12.77 -18.53 -17.21
C ASP A 58 11.50 -17.78 -17.59
N VAL A 59 11.49 -17.10 -18.72
CA VAL A 59 10.31 -16.50 -19.32
C VAL A 59 9.64 -17.56 -20.19
N ILE A 60 8.41 -17.96 -19.81
CA ILE A 60 7.63 -18.98 -20.54
C ILE A 60 6.98 -18.36 -21.78
N ALA A 61 6.41 -17.16 -21.62
CA ALA A 61 5.77 -16.41 -22.69
C ALA A 61 5.90 -14.90 -22.41
N SER A 62 6.08 -14.11 -23.48
CA SER A 62 6.17 -12.65 -23.41
C SER A 62 5.15 -11.98 -24.33
N ASP A 63 5.06 -10.66 -24.24
CA ASP A 63 4.26 -9.79 -25.09
C ASP A 63 2.76 -10.08 -25.09
N LEU A 64 2.26 -10.57 -23.94
CA LEU A 64 0.88 -10.93 -23.73
C LEU A 64 0.07 -9.71 -23.28
N ASP A 65 -1.23 -9.70 -23.61
CA ASP A 65 -2.20 -8.89 -22.90
C ASP A 65 -2.49 -9.47 -21.49
N GLU A 66 -3.21 -8.70 -20.68
CA GLU A 66 -3.44 -9.08 -19.28
C GLU A 66 -4.32 -10.32 -19.15
N ASP A 67 -5.34 -10.46 -19.98
CA ASP A 67 -6.30 -11.57 -19.91
C ASP A 67 -5.64 -12.87 -20.35
N LEU A 68 -4.86 -12.85 -21.42
CA LEU A 68 -4.12 -14.01 -21.88
C LEU A 68 -3.02 -14.43 -20.91
N ALA A 69 -2.30 -13.46 -20.32
CA ALA A 69 -1.29 -13.75 -19.31
C ALA A 69 -1.91 -14.42 -18.06
N ARG A 70 -3.06 -13.93 -17.59
CA ARG A 70 -3.81 -14.54 -16.48
C ARG A 70 -4.35 -15.92 -16.81
N PHE A 71 -4.85 -16.09 -18.04
CA PHE A 71 -5.31 -17.40 -18.52
C PHE A 71 -4.17 -18.42 -18.52
N LEU A 72 -3.02 -18.07 -19.09
CA LEU A 72 -1.85 -18.94 -19.10
C LEU A 72 -1.34 -19.23 -17.68
N GLU A 73 -1.28 -18.23 -16.81
CA GLU A 73 -0.89 -18.44 -15.42
C GLU A 73 -1.84 -19.43 -14.72
N LYS A 74 -3.14 -19.35 -14.98
CA LYS A 74 -4.14 -20.29 -14.44
C LYS A 74 -3.96 -21.70 -14.99
N MET A 75 -3.65 -21.83 -16.28
CA MET A 75 -3.40 -23.14 -16.90
C MET A 75 -2.13 -23.80 -16.36
N LEU A 76 -1.09 -23.02 -16.11
CA LEU A 76 0.19 -23.52 -15.61
C LEU A 76 0.16 -23.86 -14.10
N ARG A 77 -0.75 -23.24 -13.33
CA ARG A 77 -0.94 -23.53 -11.89
C ARG A 77 -2.43 -23.55 -11.52
N PRO A 78 -3.13 -24.61 -11.91
CA PRO A 78 -4.58 -24.72 -11.70
C PRO A 78 -4.97 -25.00 -10.25
N PHE A 79 -4.03 -25.38 -9.38
CA PHE A 79 -4.31 -25.78 -8.00
C PHE A 79 -3.66 -24.84 -6.98
N GLU A 80 -4.24 -24.79 -5.79
CA GLU A 80 -3.61 -24.13 -4.63
C GLU A 80 -2.39 -24.94 -4.16
N ASN A 81 -1.42 -24.23 -3.59
CA ASN A 81 -0.17 -24.80 -3.06
C ASN A 81 0.63 -25.61 -4.08
N MET A 82 0.51 -25.28 -5.36
CA MET A 82 1.29 -25.89 -6.41
C MET A 82 2.69 -25.28 -6.44
N GLY A 83 3.71 -26.08 -6.22
CA GLY A 83 5.10 -25.64 -6.09
C GLY A 83 5.26 -24.62 -4.96
N TRP A 84 5.83 -23.45 -5.29
CA TRP A 84 6.01 -22.36 -4.32
C TRP A 84 4.88 -21.31 -4.38
N ASN A 85 3.83 -21.56 -5.15
CA ASN A 85 2.63 -20.73 -5.18
C ASN A 85 1.63 -21.16 -4.10
N THR A 86 1.00 -20.20 -3.43
CA THR A 86 -0.01 -20.48 -2.40
C THR A 86 -1.44 -20.45 -2.94
N CYS A 87 -1.69 -19.66 -3.98
CA CYS A 87 -3.01 -19.48 -4.55
C CYS A 87 -3.08 -20.04 -5.98
N VAL A 88 -4.27 -20.34 -6.45
CA VAL A 88 -4.55 -20.67 -7.86
C VAL A 88 -4.11 -19.54 -8.77
N GLY A 89 -3.61 -19.86 -9.97
CA GLY A 89 -3.21 -18.89 -10.98
C GLY A 89 -4.37 -18.10 -11.57
N GLY A 90 -4.06 -16.99 -12.26
CA GLY A 90 -5.02 -16.15 -12.96
C GLY A 90 -5.88 -15.26 -12.08
N GLY A 91 -5.76 -15.36 -10.76
CA GLY A 91 -6.51 -14.53 -9.82
C GLY A 91 -6.06 -13.08 -9.79
N ILE A 92 -6.99 -12.15 -9.69
CA ILE A 92 -6.66 -10.76 -9.39
C ILE A 92 -6.33 -10.69 -7.90
N PRO A 93 -5.11 -10.21 -7.53
CA PRO A 93 -4.78 -10.05 -6.13
C PRO A 93 -5.84 -9.19 -5.44
N PRO A 94 -6.34 -9.59 -4.26
CA PRO A 94 -7.34 -8.80 -3.57
C PRO A 94 -6.80 -7.39 -3.34
N ASN A 95 -7.48 -6.39 -3.93
CA ASN A 95 -7.13 -4.99 -3.70
C ASN A 95 -7.54 -4.61 -2.27
N PRO A 96 -6.60 -4.32 -1.36
CA PRO A 96 -6.93 -3.91 -0.01
C PRO A 96 -7.52 -2.50 0.07
N LYS A 97 -7.44 -1.72 -1.02
CA LYS A 97 -8.05 -0.40 -1.11
C LYS A 97 -9.57 -0.55 -1.16
N GLY A 98 -10.28 0.12 -0.27
CA GLY A 98 -11.73 0.10 -0.21
C GLY A 98 -12.35 -1.05 0.63
N LYS A 99 -11.59 -2.03 1.08
CA LYS A 99 -12.10 -2.99 2.06
C LYS A 99 -12.17 -2.34 3.43
N GLU A 100 -13.38 -2.30 3.97
CA GLU A 100 -13.58 -1.85 5.34
C GLU A 100 -12.95 -2.84 6.31
N ARG A 101 -12.04 -2.34 7.15
CA ARG A 101 -11.40 -3.20 8.16
C ARG A 101 -12.32 -3.34 9.35
N PRO A 102 -12.41 -4.53 9.97
CA PRO A 102 -13.19 -4.73 11.19
C PRO A 102 -12.90 -3.64 12.24
N GLU A 103 -13.92 -3.22 12.95
CA GLU A 103 -13.80 -2.14 13.94
C GLU A 103 -12.75 -2.45 15.01
N ALA A 104 -12.72 -3.69 15.50
CA ALA A 104 -11.70 -4.17 16.44
C ALA A 104 -10.28 -3.97 15.91
N TYR A 105 -10.03 -4.25 14.62
CA TYR A 105 -8.73 -4.03 14.01
C TYR A 105 -8.37 -2.53 13.92
N ARG A 106 -9.34 -1.68 13.54
CA ARG A 106 -9.14 -0.22 13.50
C ARG A 106 -8.83 0.35 14.88
N LYS A 107 -9.56 -0.12 15.92
CA LYS A 107 -9.35 0.26 17.31
C LYS A 107 -7.97 -0.15 17.82
N ASN A 108 -7.54 -1.38 17.53
CA ASN A 108 -6.22 -1.88 17.94
C ASN A 108 -5.08 -1.06 17.32
N ILE A 109 -5.17 -0.73 16.02
CA ILE A 109 -4.17 0.15 15.37
C ILE A 109 -4.18 1.55 15.98
N SER A 110 -5.36 2.10 16.26
CA SER A 110 -5.49 3.43 16.87
C SER A 110 -4.82 3.46 18.24
N VAL A 111 -5.12 2.48 19.10
CA VAL A 111 -4.52 2.35 20.44
C VAL A 111 -3.00 2.16 20.36
N ALA A 112 -2.54 1.31 19.42
CA ALA A 112 -1.10 1.06 19.24
C ALA A 112 -0.31 2.29 18.75
N LYS A 113 -0.98 3.27 18.14
CA LYS A 113 -0.36 4.51 17.63
C LYS A 113 -0.71 5.75 18.45
N LEU A 114 -1.34 5.61 19.63
CA LEU A 114 -1.76 6.72 20.44
C LEU A 114 -0.63 7.22 21.35
N GLY A 115 -0.43 8.54 21.39
CA GLY A 115 0.53 9.19 22.28
C GLY A 115 1.95 8.66 22.12
N SER A 116 2.62 8.35 23.22
CA SER A 116 4.02 7.89 23.25
C SER A 116 4.27 6.55 22.52
N LYS A 117 3.23 5.76 22.28
CA LYS A 117 3.33 4.52 21.48
C LYS A 117 3.53 4.78 19.98
N ASN A 118 3.26 6.00 19.52
CA ASN A 118 3.54 6.40 18.14
C ASN A 118 5.04 6.71 17.99
N PRO A 119 5.80 6.02 17.11
CA PRO A 119 7.23 6.30 16.91
C PRO A 119 7.54 7.75 16.50
N MET A 120 6.55 8.47 15.99
CA MET A 120 6.67 9.88 15.58
C MET A 120 6.18 10.87 16.65
N PHE A 121 5.67 10.38 17.78
CA PHE A 121 5.19 11.24 18.87
C PHE A 121 6.31 12.14 19.41
N GLY A 122 6.06 13.43 19.48
CA GLY A 122 7.02 14.43 19.92
C GLY A 122 8.17 14.74 18.95
N LYS A 123 8.30 14.01 17.83
CA LYS A 123 9.33 14.28 16.82
C LYS A 123 8.90 15.39 15.88
N LYS A 124 9.64 16.47 15.85
CA LYS A 124 9.49 17.53 14.82
C LYS A 124 10.30 17.12 13.59
N ILE A 125 9.62 16.79 12.50
CA ILE A 125 10.28 16.50 11.22
C ILE A 125 10.77 17.83 10.64
N LYS A 126 12.10 17.99 10.53
CA LYS A 126 12.71 19.10 9.80
C LYS A 126 12.94 18.65 8.37
N PHE A 127 12.17 19.20 7.45
CA PHE A 127 12.44 19.00 6.02
C PHE A 127 13.65 19.85 5.59
N SER A 128 14.51 19.29 4.73
CA SER A 128 15.60 20.03 4.11
C SER A 128 15.05 21.16 3.23
N ASP A 129 15.84 22.19 3.02
CA ASP A 129 15.42 23.34 2.18
C ASP A 129 15.13 22.92 0.74
N VAL A 130 15.89 21.95 0.22
CA VAL A 130 15.63 21.34 -1.09
C VAL A 130 14.26 20.69 -1.15
N HIS A 131 13.86 19.95 -0.09
CA HIS A 131 12.55 19.31 -0.02
C HIS A 131 11.42 20.35 0.07
N ARG A 132 11.59 21.39 0.88
CA ARG A 132 10.63 22.51 0.96
C ARG A 132 10.47 23.22 -0.37
N ALA A 133 11.59 23.50 -1.07
CA ALA A 133 11.57 24.14 -2.39
C ALA A 133 10.81 23.28 -3.41
N ARG A 134 11.02 21.96 -3.42
CA ARG A 134 10.29 21.02 -4.30
C ARG A 134 8.79 21.02 -4.02
N ILE A 135 8.38 20.98 -2.75
CA ILE A 135 6.96 21.05 -2.36
C ILE A 135 6.38 22.40 -2.80
N SER A 136 7.08 23.52 -2.53
CA SER A 136 6.64 24.85 -2.91
C SER A 136 6.46 24.98 -4.43
N ALA A 137 7.43 24.49 -5.21
CA ALA A 137 7.35 24.48 -6.67
C ALA A 137 6.17 23.64 -7.18
N ALA A 138 5.94 22.45 -6.60
CA ALA A 138 4.84 21.57 -6.99
C ALA A 138 3.46 22.14 -6.65
N LEU A 139 3.36 23.00 -5.64
CA LEU A 139 2.10 23.63 -5.21
C LEU A 139 1.88 24.99 -5.87
N LYS A 140 2.93 25.60 -6.42
CA LYS A 140 2.87 26.91 -7.06
C LYS A 140 1.91 26.85 -8.26
N GLY A 141 0.93 27.77 -8.27
CA GLY A 141 -0.08 27.86 -9.33
C GLY A 141 -1.24 26.86 -9.20
N ARG A 142 -1.23 25.92 -8.26
CA ARG A 142 -2.37 25.07 -8.01
C ARG A 142 -3.49 25.84 -7.30
N ASN A 143 -4.69 25.77 -7.86
CA ASN A 143 -5.86 26.30 -7.17
C ASN A 143 -6.14 25.43 -5.92
N SER A 144 -6.23 26.07 -4.75
CA SER A 144 -6.72 25.38 -3.56
C SER A 144 -8.13 24.85 -3.81
N PRO A 145 -8.44 23.60 -3.42
CA PRO A 145 -9.80 23.06 -3.52
C PRO A 145 -10.85 23.91 -2.77
N LEU A 146 -10.38 24.78 -1.87
CA LEU A 146 -11.21 25.71 -1.08
C LEU A 146 -11.23 27.12 -1.64
N LYS A 147 -10.48 27.39 -2.73
CA LYS A 147 -10.47 28.72 -3.35
C LYS A 147 -11.88 29.02 -3.91
N GLY A 148 -12.45 30.14 -3.50
CA GLY A 148 -13.79 30.58 -3.91
C GLY A 148 -14.97 29.90 -3.18
N LYS A 149 -14.69 28.98 -2.24
CA LYS A 149 -15.74 28.43 -1.35
C LYS A 149 -15.84 29.29 -0.10
N SER A 150 -16.97 29.98 0.09
CA SER A 150 -17.28 30.61 1.36
C SER A 150 -17.49 29.54 2.42
N ARG A 151 -16.85 29.69 3.56
CA ARG A 151 -17.10 28.79 4.71
C ARG A 151 -18.41 29.25 5.37
N LYS A 152 -19.25 28.28 5.73
CA LYS A 152 -20.42 28.55 6.54
C LYS A 152 -19.96 29.15 7.87
N GLU A 153 -20.43 30.35 8.16
CA GLU A 153 -20.18 31.01 9.44
C GLU A 153 -21.28 30.68 10.43
N VAL A 154 -20.89 30.44 11.65
CA VAL A 154 -21.79 30.15 12.78
C VAL A 154 -21.38 30.97 13.98
N THR A 155 -22.34 31.35 14.79
CA THR A 155 -22.15 32.15 16.02
C THR A 155 -22.29 31.29 17.25
N CYS A 156 -21.34 31.39 18.18
CA CYS A 156 -21.43 30.70 19.45
C CYS A 156 -22.48 31.34 20.33
N PRO A 157 -23.49 30.60 20.83
CA PRO A 157 -24.53 31.17 21.70
C PRO A 157 -24.02 31.56 23.09
N LYS A 158 -22.86 31.01 23.53
CA LYS A 158 -22.27 31.27 24.84
C LYS A 158 -21.43 32.53 24.90
N CYS A 159 -20.73 32.89 23.85
CA CYS A 159 -19.81 34.04 23.87
C CYS A 159 -20.01 35.03 22.72
N GLY A 160 -21.00 34.82 21.84
CA GLY A 160 -21.30 35.72 20.73
C GLY A 160 -20.29 35.75 19.59
N LYS A 161 -19.17 35.03 19.69
CA LYS A 161 -18.17 35.00 18.60
C LYS A 161 -18.70 34.30 17.37
N THR A 162 -18.43 34.89 16.21
CA THR A 162 -18.76 34.33 14.89
C THR A 162 -17.48 33.84 14.17
N GLY A 163 -17.56 32.74 13.51
CA GLY A 163 -16.43 32.17 12.75
C GLY A 163 -16.82 30.96 11.95
N GLY A 164 -15.85 30.42 11.20
CA GLY A 164 -16.09 29.24 10.36
C GLY A 164 -16.51 28.02 11.18
N GLU A 165 -17.56 27.31 10.71
CA GLU A 165 -18.25 26.22 11.40
C GLU A 165 -17.29 25.21 12.07
N GLY A 166 -16.27 24.70 11.37
CA GLY A 166 -15.35 23.72 11.92
C GLY A 166 -14.52 24.22 13.11
N ALA A 167 -14.04 25.48 13.04
CA ALA A 167 -13.28 26.08 14.14
C ALA A 167 -14.18 26.38 15.35
N MET A 168 -15.41 26.80 15.08
CA MET A 168 -16.37 27.11 16.11
C MET A 168 -16.78 25.86 16.89
N TYR A 169 -17.01 24.70 16.25
CA TYR A 169 -17.30 23.44 16.96
C TYR A 169 -16.10 22.91 17.76
N LEU A 170 -14.86 23.20 17.32
CA LEU A 170 -13.66 22.76 18.06
C LEU A 170 -13.41 23.54 19.35
N TRP A 171 -13.68 24.84 19.34
CA TRP A 171 -13.26 25.76 20.43
C TRP A 171 -14.38 26.48 21.12
N HIS A 172 -15.61 26.42 20.59
CA HIS A 172 -16.80 27.11 21.09
C HIS A 172 -17.95 26.13 21.31
N PHE A 173 -19.18 26.62 21.41
CA PHE A 173 -20.37 25.85 21.75
C PHE A 173 -20.20 25.12 23.09
N GLU A 174 -20.21 23.81 23.11
CA GLU A 174 -20.06 22.99 24.32
C GLU A 174 -18.72 23.18 25.01
N ARG A 175 -17.66 23.48 24.23
CA ARG A 175 -16.30 23.71 24.74
C ARG A 175 -15.94 25.15 24.95
N CYS A 176 -16.92 26.06 24.88
CA CYS A 176 -16.68 27.47 25.08
C CYS A 176 -16.29 27.75 26.55
N ARG A 177 -15.13 28.39 26.71
CA ARG A 177 -14.59 28.79 28.03
C ARG A 177 -15.11 30.14 28.50
N HIS A 178 -15.82 30.86 27.63
CA HIS A 178 -16.39 32.17 27.93
C HIS A 178 -17.91 32.01 27.98
N GLU A 179 -18.50 32.06 29.16
CA GLU A 179 -19.92 32.28 29.32
C GLU A 179 -20.19 33.78 29.24
N SER A 180 -21.12 34.21 28.39
CA SER A 180 -21.61 35.58 28.39
C SER A 180 -22.30 35.81 29.73
N GLN A 181 -21.77 36.76 30.52
CA GLN A 181 -22.44 37.31 31.69
C GLN A 181 -23.77 37.93 31.31
#